data_ff64a89da1c58116a368fb14a4467fe2
#
_entry.id   ff64a89da1c58116a368fb14a4467fe2
#
_cell.length_a   1.000
_cell.length_b   1.000
_cell.length_c   1.000
_cell.angle_alpha   90.00
_cell.angle_beta   90.00
_cell.angle_gamma   90.00
#
_symmetry.space_group_name_H-M   'P 1'
#
loop_
_entity.id
_entity.type
_entity.pdbx_description
1 polymer ?
#
loop_
_entity_poly.entity_id
_entity_poly.type
_entity_poly.pdbx_seq_one_letter_code
_entity_poly.pdbx_strand_id
1 'polypeptide(L)'
;MSMTASLVACGNSGSGSSDPADESVSVSSSASSESDASASASSESEAEAEESEMPEGYDETSTELYNEALGDFNDALATAKEAETVDERYALMAVAEGKLMESAMMYPLTSRGGMYAMYRMAPRTKDYTLWGSDNDRYHQYVVTTDFIKAEDYNEMRAKWDELKGTGTYESWVKEYLAGKGYTLKDSFSMPYASDPVTWDGLATSRAADTDAIINTYDGLMEYDVEGTLQPALAESYEVSDDGLTYTFHLRKDVKWTDSQGREVDTVKADDFVAGMQHMCDAQGGLEYLVQGVIKNVSQYISGEVTDFDEVGVKAVDDYTVEYTLEEPCSYFMTMLGYTIFMPMSRSYYQSQGGKFGAEYDSSAADYQYGKDSNSIAYCGPYLVTNATAKNTIVFKLSDSYWNKDNVNIKTLTWLFNDQSDVTKMYTDAKAGTVDYVNLNTSTMETAKSEGLYDQYAVVSDTDATSYMGFYNINRTATANANDGTTAKSTKSDEEIQRTNKALQNVHFRRAISFAADRGAYNAQQVGEDLKYTSLRNTFTPGYFVSLSKDTTIQINGTDTTFPAGTYYGEIVQKQIDADGVKILSLIHISEPTRHLRIS
;
A
#
# COMPACT_ATOMS: atom_id res chain seq x y z
N MET A 1 15.46 22.06 4.45
CA MET A 1 14.21 21.29 4.43
C MET A 1 14.58 19.81 4.48
N SER A 2 14.38 19.19 5.62
CA SER A 2 14.88 17.84 5.89
C SER A 2 13.85 16.82 5.43
N MET A 3 14.14 16.07 4.36
CA MET A 3 13.34 14.93 3.90
C MET A 3 13.81 13.64 4.57
N THR A 4 13.71 13.54 5.88
CA THR A 4 14.00 12.31 6.62
C THR A 4 12.74 11.49 6.96
N ALA A 5 11.55 11.96 6.57
CA ALA A 5 10.29 11.34 6.96
C ALA A 5 9.68 10.32 5.96
N SER A 6 10.25 10.13 4.78
CA SER A 6 9.57 9.37 3.71
C SER A 6 9.79 7.86 3.71
N LEU A 7 10.42 7.28 4.71
CA LEU A 7 10.74 5.84 4.74
C LEU A 7 9.87 5.01 5.70
N VAL A 8 8.84 5.60 6.33
CA VAL A 8 8.09 4.90 7.40
C VAL A 8 6.70 4.40 6.99
N ALA A 9 6.22 4.68 5.83
CA ALA A 9 4.81 4.46 5.51
C ALA A 9 4.54 3.35 4.49
N CYS A 10 5.07 2.15 4.67
CA CYS A 10 4.52 0.98 3.98
C CYS A 10 4.67 -0.25 4.86
N GLY A 11 3.57 -0.62 5.52
CA GLY A 11 3.43 -1.96 6.06
C GLY A 11 3.37 -2.06 7.57
N ASN A 12 2.21 -1.86 8.10
CA ASN A 12 1.85 -2.46 9.37
C ASN A 12 0.66 -3.41 9.18
N SER A 13 0.92 -4.55 8.55
CA SER A 13 0.11 -5.74 8.76
C SER A 13 0.89 -6.61 9.74
N GLY A 14 0.55 -6.51 11.01
CA GLY A 14 1.16 -7.29 12.06
C GLY A 14 0.94 -8.79 11.86
N SER A 15 2.01 -9.53 11.61
CA SER A 15 2.08 -10.94 11.92
C SER A 15 2.89 -11.09 13.18
N GLY A 16 2.19 -11.34 14.29
CA GLY A 16 2.84 -11.72 15.54
C GLY A 16 3.53 -13.07 15.38
N SER A 17 4.83 -13.11 15.57
CA SER A 17 5.54 -14.34 15.84
C SER A 17 5.33 -14.71 17.32
N SER A 18 4.66 -15.80 17.56
CA SER A 18 4.60 -16.45 18.86
C SER A 18 5.83 -17.34 19.05
N ASP A 19 6.65 -17.03 20.03
CA ASP A 19 7.51 -18.04 20.68
C ASP A 19 6.76 -18.68 21.86
N PRO A 20 6.88 -20.00 22.07
CA PRO A 20 6.23 -20.68 23.16
C PRO A 20 7.16 -20.85 24.36
N ALA A 21 6.77 -20.43 25.53
CA ALA A 21 7.02 -21.09 26.79
C ALA A 21 6.34 -20.38 27.97
N ASP A 22 5.34 -21.00 28.43
CA ASP A 22 5.01 -21.51 29.75
C ASP A 22 4.84 -20.56 30.96
N GLU A 23 3.77 -20.90 31.64
CA GLU A 23 3.33 -20.67 33.02
C GLU A 23 2.37 -19.49 33.32
N SER A 24 1.22 -20.02 33.69
CA SER A 24 0.07 -19.44 34.37
C SER A 24 0.40 -18.48 35.53
N VAL A 25 -0.43 -17.46 35.73
CA VAL A 25 -1.17 -17.18 36.99
C VAL A 25 -2.26 -16.12 36.73
N SER A 26 -3.34 -16.39 37.38
CA SER A 26 -4.67 -15.82 37.35
C SER A 26 -4.87 -14.43 37.98
N VAL A 27 -5.91 -13.74 37.47
CA VAL A 27 -6.97 -12.95 38.17
C VAL A 27 -6.60 -11.64 38.86
N SER A 28 -7.14 -10.53 38.47
CA SER A 28 -8.41 -9.97 38.93
C SER A 28 -8.62 -8.51 38.53
N SER A 29 -9.89 -8.26 38.29
CA SER A 29 -10.58 -6.99 38.03
C SER A 29 -10.37 -5.89 39.08
N SER A 30 -10.47 -4.62 38.63
CA SER A 30 -11.38 -3.56 39.17
C SER A 30 -10.96 -2.20 38.59
N ALA A 31 -11.77 -1.59 37.94
CA ALA A 31 -12.71 -0.51 37.95
C ALA A 31 -12.33 0.81 38.67
N SER A 32 -12.67 1.91 37.93
CA SER A 32 -13.03 3.27 38.41
C SER A 32 -11.88 4.16 38.89
N SER A 33 -11.88 5.44 38.68
CA SER A 33 -12.87 6.50 38.31
C SER A 33 -12.14 7.84 38.18
N GLU A 34 -12.68 8.69 37.29
CA GLU A 34 -12.89 10.16 37.43
C GLU A 34 -11.84 10.99 38.18
N SER A 35 -11.48 12.13 37.77
CA SER A 35 -12.00 13.43 37.34
C SER A 35 -10.89 14.44 37.58
N ASP A 36 -10.72 15.54 37.03
CA ASP A 36 -11.49 16.71 36.75
C ASP A 36 -10.62 17.80 36.12
N ALA A 37 -11.30 18.62 35.40
CA ALA A 37 -10.91 19.82 34.69
C ALA A 37 -10.23 20.91 35.55
N SER A 38 -9.48 21.77 34.88
CA SER A 38 -9.82 23.21 34.97
C SER A 38 -9.02 24.08 34.01
N ALA A 39 -9.73 25.01 33.48
CA ALA A 39 -9.47 25.98 32.45
C ALA A 39 -8.61 27.18 32.88
N SER A 40 -8.19 27.89 31.86
CA SER A 40 -8.13 29.34 31.62
C SER A 40 -6.69 29.92 31.61
N ALA A 41 -6.31 30.74 30.69
CA ALA A 41 -6.79 31.91 30.07
C ALA A 41 -5.69 32.50 29.16
N SER A 42 -6.15 33.10 28.11
CA SER A 42 -5.52 33.96 27.10
C SER A 42 -4.36 34.85 27.51
N SER A 43 -3.34 34.95 26.66
CA SER A 43 -2.69 36.23 26.34
C SER A 43 -2.12 36.18 24.92
N GLU A 44 -2.51 37.16 24.12
CA GLU A 44 -1.94 37.50 22.81
C GLU A 44 -0.45 37.79 22.94
N SER A 45 0.37 37.24 22.05
CA SER A 45 1.66 37.79 21.68
C SER A 45 2.06 37.31 20.28
N GLU A 46 2.54 38.25 19.53
CA GLU A 46 3.03 38.29 18.16
C GLU A 46 3.65 36.99 17.66
N ALA A 47 3.21 36.55 16.46
CA ALA A 47 3.72 35.40 15.73
C ALA A 47 5.13 35.70 15.19
N GLU A 48 6.14 35.20 15.86
CA GLU A 48 7.37 34.77 15.19
C GLU A 48 7.10 33.37 14.61
N ALA A 49 7.51 33.14 13.37
CA ALA A 49 7.41 31.87 12.68
C ALA A 49 8.04 30.78 13.55
N GLU A 50 7.24 29.96 14.22
CA GLU A 50 7.73 28.80 14.94
C GLU A 50 8.21 27.77 13.91
N GLU A 51 9.53 27.52 13.90
CA GLU A 51 10.08 26.30 13.34
C GLU A 51 9.28 25.13 13.94
N SER A 52 8.69 24.28 13.10
CA SER A 52 7.93 23.12 13.54
C SER A 52 8.73 22.34 14.59
N GLU A 53 8.27 22.29 15.81
CA GLU A 53 8.92 21.52 16.86
C GLU A 53 8.98 20.04 16.41
N MET A 54 10.19 19.51 16.34
CA MET A 54 10.43 18.11 15.99
C MET A 54 9.79 17.20 17.04
N PRO A 55 9.32 16.00 16.66
CA PRO A 55 8.67 15.08 17.59
C PRO A 55 9.50 14.84 18.84
N GLU A 56 8.84 14.72 19.99
CA GLU A 56 9.51 14.48 21.28
C GLU A 56 10.43 13.25 21.20
N GLY A 57 11.71 13.42 21.48
CA GLY A 57 12.76 12.39 21.35
C GLY A 57 13.62 12.48 20.07
N TYR A 58 13.35 13.45 19.20
CA TYR A 58 14.22 13.80 18.09
C TYR A 58 15.37 14.68 18.59
N ASP A 59 16.59 14.37 18.21
CA ASP A 59 17.76 15.20 18.52
C ASP A 59 18.63 15.44 17.27
N GLU A 60 19.32 16.58 17.24
CA GLU A 60 20.22 16.97 16.13
C GLU A 60 21.29 15.89 15.86
N THR A 61 21.76 15.21 16.91
CA THR A 61 22.76 14.15 16.79
C THR A 61 22.23 12.96 15.99
N SER A 62 20.97 12.57 16.19
CA SER A 62 20.33 11.53 15.39
C SER A 62 20.25 11.94 13.92
N THR A 63 19.81 13.15 13.65
CA THR A 63 19.73 13.70 12.28
C THR A 63 21.09 13.71 11.60
N GLU A 64 22.13 14.20 12.25
CA GLU A 64 23.48 14.23 11.71
C GLU A 64 23.98 12.83 11.36
N LEU A 65 23.82 11.85 12.27
CA LEU A 65 24.25 10.47 12.05
C LEU A 65 23.53 9.79 10.89
N TYR A 66 22.21 10.01 10.75
CA TYR A 66 21.44 9.46 9.63
C TYR A 66 21.79 10.17 8.32
N ASN A 67 21.97 11.48 8.32
CA ASN A 67 22.39 12.23 7.14
C ASN A 67 23.79 11.81 6.68
N GLU A 68 24.74 11.58 7.60
CA GLU A 68 26.06 11.02 7.26
C GLU A 68 25.92 9.61 6.65
N ALA A 69 25.12 8.74 7.26
CA ALA A 69 24.96 7.36 6.80
C ALA A 69 24.23 7.25 5.45
N LEU A 70 23.37 8.18 5.11
CA LEU A 70 22.52 8.20 3.90
C LEU A 70 22.92 9.30 2.90
N GLY A 71 24.03 10.00 3.08
CA GLY A 71 24.44 11.12 2.24
C GLY A 71 24.46 10.77 0.76
N ASP A 72 25.16 9.71 0.37
CA ASP A 72 25.24 9.28 -1.03
C ASP A 72 23.86 8.93 -1.63
N PHE A 73 22.97 8.37 -0.82
CA PHE A 73 21.58 8.10 -1.23
C PHE A 73 20.80 9.40 -1.44
N ASN A 74 20.91 10.34 -0.49
CA ASN A 74 20.19 11.61 -0.57
C ASN A 74 20.61 12.43 -1.79
N ASP A 75 21.91 12.46 -2.11
CA ASP A 75 22.44 13.15 -3.30
C ASP A 75 21.95 12.49 -4.60
N ALA A 76 21.97 11.16 -4.66
CA ALA A 76 21.45 10.43 -5.82
C ALA A 76 19.93 10.60 -5.98
N LEU A 77 19.19 10.64 -4.85
CA LEU A 77 17.74 10.87 -4.85
C LEU A 77 17.40 12.28 -5.35
N ALA A 78 18.18 13.30 -4.93
CA ALA A 78 18.01 14.66 -5.42
C ALA A 78 18.21 14.72 -6.95
N THR A 79 19.24 14.05 -7.47
CA THR A 79 19.46 13.92 -8.92
C THR A 79 18.29 13.24 -9.64
N ALA A 80 17.72 12.19 -9.05
CA ALA A 80 16.60 11.48 -9.66
C ALA A 80 15.31 12.33 -9.73
N LYS A 81 15.15 13.31 -8.85
CA LYS A 81 14.01 14.25 -8.88
C LYS A 81 14.05 15.23 -10.04
N GLU A 82 15.25 15.54 -10.53
CA GLU A 82 15.47 16.46 -11.65
C GLU A 82 15.32 15.79 -13.04
N ALA A 83 15.03 14.47 -13.08
CA ALA A 83 14.92 13.72 -14.33
C ALA A 83 13.78 14.24 -15.22
N GLU A 84 14.08 14.45 -16.51
CA GLU A 84 13.15 15.00 -17.51
C GLU A 84 12.12 13.98 -17.99
N THR A 85 12.42 12.67 -17.88
CA THR A 85 11.54 11.60 -18.38
C THR A 85 11.33 10.52 -17.32
N VAL A 86 10.22 9.80 -17.45
CA VAL A 86 9.87 8.67 -16.55
C VAL A 86 10.95 7.59 -16.55
N ASP A 87 11.46 7.20 -17.73
CA ASP A 87 12.51 6.18 -17.82
C ASP A 87 13.81 6.64 -17.17
N GLU A 88 14.22 7.89 -17.39
CA GLU A 88 15.39 8.47 -16.74
C GLU A 88 15.22 8.52 -15.23
N ARG A 89 14.03 8.94 -14.75
CA ARG A 89 13.70 8.94 -13.33
C ARG A 89 13.78 7.53 -12.74
N TYR A 90 13.22 6.51 -13.39
CA TYR A 90 13.32 5.14 -12.91
C TYR A 90 14.77 4.67 -12.83
N ALA A 91 15.58 4.99 -13.84
CA ALA A 91 16.98 4.62 -13.86
C ALA A 91 17.79 5.32 -12.76
N LEU A 92 17.58 6.62 -12.54
CA LEU A 92 18.26 7.39 -11.48
C LEU A 92 17.76 7.01 -10.08
N MET A 93 16.47 6.70 -9.91
CA MET A 93 15.96 6.14 -8.65
C MET A 93 16.60 4.78 -8.33
N ALA A 94 16.84 3.95 -9.33
CA ALA A 94 17.55 2.69 -9.13
C ALA A 94 19.01 2.91 -8.71
N VAL A 95 19.68 3.94 -9.21
CA VAL A 95 21.02 4.37 -8.73
C VAL A 95 20.94 4.79 -7.27
N ALA A 96 19.97 5.62 -6.90
CA ALA A 96 19.77 6.06 -5.52
C ALA A 96 19.52 4.85 -4.59
N GLU A 97 18.70 3.90 -5.01
CA GLU A 97 18.48 2.68 -4.24
C GLU A 97 19.74 1.83 -4.10
N GLY A 98 20.59 1.77 -5.12
CA GLY A 98 21.93 1.17 -5.02
C GLY A 98 22.73 1.76 -3.87
N LYS A 99 22.78 3.09 -3.75
CA LYS A 99 23.44 3.80 -2.64
C LYS A 99 22.77 3.52 -1.28
N LEU A 100 21.44 3.44 -1.25
CA LEU A 100 20.71 3.06 -0.05
C LEU A 100 21.12 1.65 0.43
N MET A 101 21.19 0.69 -0.47
CA MET A 101 21.65 -0.67 -0.13
C MET A 101 23.09 -0.70 0.34
N GLU A 102 23.97 0.10 -0.25
CA GLU A 102 25.37 0.22 0.13
C GLU A 102 25.57 0.82 1.52
N SER A 103 24.70 1.73 1.94
CA SER A 103 24.70 2.29 3.30
C SER A 103 24.49 1.22 4.37
N ALA A 104 23.89 0.08 4.01
CA ALA A 104 23.48 -0.98 4.90
C ALA A 104 22.65 -0.50 6.10
N MET A 105 21.90 0.59 5.96
CA MET A 105 20.92 1.05 6.96
C MET A 105 19.72 0.10 7.06
N MET A 106 19.50 -0.66 6.00
CA MET A 106 18.54 -1.75 5.95
C MET A 106 19.15 -2.96 5.22
N TYR A 107 18.55 -4.12 5.40
CA TYR A 107 18.87 -5.29 4.60
C TYR A 107 17.58 -5.98 4.13
N PRO A 108 17.47 -6.28 2.83
CA PRO A 108 16.28 -6.90 2.28
C PRO A 108 16.15 -8.36 2.78
N LEU A 109 14.92 -8.76 3.07
CA LEU A 109 14.57 -10.12 3.45
C LEU A 109 13.76 -10.78 2.32
N THR A 110 12.44 -10.52 2.28
CA THR A 110 11.52 -11.22 1.39
C THR A 110 10.45 -10.29 0.83
N SER A 111 9.81 -10.71 -0.26
CA SER A 111 8.49 -10.22 -0.68
C SER A 111 7.39 -11.03 -0.03
N ARG A 112 6.17 -10.49 0.05
CA ARG A 112 4.97 -11.27 0.36
C ARG A 112 4.62 -12.17 -0.84
N GLY A 113 4.10 -13.37 -0.57
CA GLY A 113 3.78 -14.36 -1.61
C GLY A 113 4.92 -15.35 -1.89
N GLY A 114 4.89 -15.99 -3.06
CA GLY A 114 5.88 -17.02 -3.43
C GLY A 114 5.75 -18.31 -2.60
N MET A 115 4.55 -18.60 -2.09
CA MET A 115 4.22 -19.78 -1.29
C MET A 115 3.19 -20.65 -2.00
N TYR A 116 3.05 -21.89 -1.58
CA TYR A 116 1.97 -22.74 -2.09
C TYR A 116 0.60 -22.23 -1.66
N ALA A 117 -0.33 -22.22 -2.60
CA ALA A 117 -1.69 -21.78 -2.38
C ALA A 117 -2.67 -22.62 -3.21
N MET A 118 -3.94 -22.64 -2.78
CA MET A 118 -5.05 -23.22 -3.54
C MET A 118 -6.13 -22.18 -3.75
N TYR A 119 -6.60 -22.03 -4.98
CA TYR A 119 -7.47 -20.95 -5.41
C TYR A 119 -8.77 -21.42 -6.06
N ARG A 120 -9.86 -20.67 -5.82
CA ARG A 120 -11.08 -20.67 -6.64
C ARG A 120 -11.10 -19.50 -7.63
N MET A 121 -10.23 -18.53 -7.48
CA MET A 121 -10.10 -17.39 -8.40
C MET A 121 -9.17 -17.76 -9.55
N ALA A 122 -9.57 -17.41 -10.76
CA ALA A 122 -8.69 -17.50 -11.92
C ALA A 122 -7.55 -16.47 -11.81
N PRO A 123 -6.33 -16.81 -12.23
CA PRO A 123 -5.21 -15.87 -12.20
C PRO A 123 -5.46 -14.67 -13.12
N ARG A 124 -4.92 -13.51 -12.75
CA ARG A 124 -4.95 -12.30 -13.59
C ARG A 124 -6.35 -11.82 -13.98
N THR A 125 -7.35 -12.00 -13.11
CA THR A 125 -8.72 -11.53 -13.33
C THR A 125 -9.17 -10.50 -12.28
N LYS A 126 -8.23 -9.89 -11.59
CA LYS A 126 -8.46 -8.81 -10.63
C LYS A 126 -7.61 -7.61 -11.07
N ASP A 127 -8.04 -6.41 -10.75
CA ASP A 127 -7.26 -5.20 -10.95
C ASP A 127 -5.87 -5.34 -10.35
N TYR A 128 -4.88 -4.85 -11.05
CA TYR A 128 -3.50 -5.06 -10.70
C TYR A 128 -2.73 -3.74 -10.66
N THR A 129 -2.14 -3.47 -9.53
CA THR A 129 -1.12 -2.43 -9.39
C THR A 129 -0.05 -2.89 -8.41
N LEU A 130 1.17 -2.42 -8.59
CA LEU A 130 2.26 -2.69 -7.64
C LEU A 130 2.23 -1.73 -6.45
N TRP A 131 1.49 -0.64 -6.54
CA TRP A 131 1.34 0.34 -5.48
C TRP A 131 -0.03 1.03 -5.56
N GLY A 132 -0.44 1.74 -4.50
CA GLY A 132 -1.77 2.33 -4.43
C GLY A 132 -2.83 1.35 -3.94
N SER A 133 -4.08 1.79 -3.91
CA SER A 133 -5.18 1.05 -3.30
C SER A 133 -5.95 0.14 -4.27
N ASP A 134 -5.84 0.37 -5.58
CA ASP A 134 -6.62 -0.37 -6.58
C ASP A 134 -6.33 -1.87 -6.60
N ASN A 135 -5.16 -2.30 -6.10
CA ASN A 135 -4.87 -3.73 -5.96
C ASN A 135 -5.83 -4.46 -5.00
N ASP A 136 -6.60 -3.75 -4.19
CA ASP A 136 -7.59 -4.31 -3.27
C ASP A 136 -9.04 -4.16 -3.76
N ARG A 137 -9.23 -3.90 -5.07
CA ARG A 137 -10.51 -4.01 -5.77
C ARG A 137 -10.73 -5.45 -6.23
N TYR A 138 -11.94 -5.96 -6.03
CA TYR A 138 -12.25 -7.39 -6.26
C TYR A 138 -13.36 -7.60 -7.27
N HIS A 139 -13.90 -6.56 -7.88
CA HIS A 139 -15.11 -6.60 -8.68
C HIS A 139 -14.96 -7.39 -10.00
N GLN A 140 -13.73 -7.51 -10.52
CA GLN A 140 -13.46 -8.21 -11.79
C GLN A 140 -13.09 -9.69 -11.62
N TYR A 141 -12.91 -10.23 -10.41
CA TYR A 141 -12.52 -11.61 -10.23
C TYR A 141 -13.45 -12.60 -10.96
N VAL A 142 -12.86 -13.58 -11.62
CA VAL A 142 -13.56 -14.78 -12.11
C VAL A 142 -13.37 -15.90 -11.10
N VAL A 143 -14.44 -16.32 -10.44
CA VAL A 143 -14.41 -17.25 -9.31
C VAL A 143 -15.24 -18.49 -9.60
N THR A 144 -14.70 -19.66 -9.25
CA THR A 144 -15.36 -20.98 -9.37
C THR A 144 -15.90 -21.46 -8.04
N THR A 145 -16.87 -22.39 -8.07
CA THR A 145 -17.42 -23.04 -6.85
C THR A 145 -16.41 -23.98 -6.19
N ASP A 146 -15.54 -24.61 -6.98
CA ASP A 146 -14.54 -25.57 -6.51
C ASP A 146 -13.12 -25.02 -6.72
N PHE A 147 -12.13 -25.61 -6.05
CA PHE A 147 -10.74 -25.26 -6.32
C PHE A 147 -10.38 -25.52 -7.77
N ILE A 148 -9.65 -24.59 -8.38
CA ILE A 148 -9.10 -24.75 -9.73
C ILE A 148 -7.90 -25.69 -9.63
N LYS A 149 -7.87 -26.72 -10.49
CA LYS A 149 -6.73 -27.64 -10.54
C LYS A 149 -5.45 -26.91 -10.92
N ALA A 150 -4.35 -27.35 -10.35
CA ALA A 150 -3.02 -26.74 -10.61
C ALA A 150 -2.66 -26.71 -12.10
N GLU A 151 -2.99 -27.76 -12.86
CA GLU A 151 -2.77 -27.81 -14.30
C GLU A 151 -3.55 -26.73 -15.04
N ASP A 152 -4.84 -26.55 -14.73
CA ASP A 152 -5.72 -25.56 -15.35
C ASP A 152 -5.30 -24.13 -14.96
N TYR A 153 -4.90 -23.93 -13.71
CA TYR A 153 -4.42 -22.64 -13.21
C TYR A 153 -3.15 -22.20 -13.96
N ASN A 154 -2.19 -23.12 -14.13
CA ASN A 154 -0.95 -22.83 -14.83
C ASN A 154 -1.16 -22.65 -16.35
N GLU A 155 -2.14 -23.37 -16.94
CA GLU A 155 -2.53 -23.15 -18.34
C GLU A 155 -3.10 -21.75 -18.55
N MET A 156 -3.95 -21.26 -17.62
CA MET A 156 -4.46 -19.88 -17.65
C MET A 156 -3.35 -18.84 -17.47
N ARG A 157 -2.36 -19.10 -16.59
CA ARG A 157 -1.18 -18.23 -16.47
C ARG A 157 -0.38 -18.14 -17.78
N ALA A 158 -0.12 -19.27 -18.40
CA ALA A 158 0.60 -19.28 -19.68
C ALA A 158 -0.19 -18.55 -20.78
N LYS A 159 -1.51 -18.68 -20.78
CA LYS A 159 -2.39 -18.01 -21.74
C LYS A 159 -2.46 -16.49 -21.55
N TRP A 160 -2.31 -16.03 -20.31
CA TRP A 160 -2.19 -14.60 -20.03
C TRP A 160 -1.04 -13.94 -20.81
N ASP A 161 0.13 -14.59 -20.85
CA ASP A 161 1.28 -14.05 -21.57
C ASP A 161 1.04 -13.90 -23.09
N GLU A 162 0.11 -14.69 -23.64
CA GLU A 162 -0.28 -14.60 -25.04
C GLU A 162 -1.36 -13.53 -25.29
N LEU A 163 -2.28 -13.33 -24.33
CA LEU A 163 -3.49 -12.53 -24.50
C LEU A 163 -3.43 -11.15 -23.85
N LYS A 164 -2.46 -10.87 -22.98
CA LYS A 164 -2.31 -9.55 -22.37
C LYS A 164 -2.19 -8.47 -23.47
N GLY A 165 -2.83 -7.31 -23.24
CA GLY A 165 -2.93 -6.22 -24.21
C GLY A 165 -3.97 -6.43 -25.32
N THR A 166 -4.69 -7.56 -25.33
CA THR A 166 -5.73 -7.83 -26.34
C THR A 166 -7.14 -7.53 -25.84
N GLY A 167 -7.34 -7.40 -24.53
CA GLY A 167 -8.65 -7.26 -23.90
C GLY A 167 -9.52 -8.52 -23.96
N THR A 168 -8.96 -9.69 -24.33
CA THR A 168 -9.74 -10.93 -24.54
C THR A 168 -9.52 -11.99 -23.49
N TYR A 169 -8.59 -11.78 -22.55
CA TYR A 169 -8.21 -12.79 -21.57
C TYR A 169 -9.37 -13.22 -20.67
N GLU A 170 -10.12 -12.28 -20.12
CA GLU A 170 -11.22 -12.58 -19.21
C GLU A 170 -12.31 -13.43 -19.88
N SER A 171 -12.72 -13.08 -21.09
CA SER A 171 -13.70 -13.86 -21.85
C SER A 171 -13.18 -15.27 -22.15
N TRP A 172 -11.91 -15.38 -22.53
CA TRP A 172 -11.27 -16.68 -22.75
C TRP A 172 -11.23 -17.51 -21.46
N VAL A 173 -10.89 -16.92 -20.30
CA VAL A 173 -10.89 -17.62 -19.00
C VAL A 173 -12.27 -18.18 -18.67
N LYS A 174 -13.33 -17.38 -18.84
CA LYS A 174 -14.71 -17.83 -18.57
C LYS A 174 -15.09 -19.01 -19.46
N GLU A 175 -14.79 -18.96 -20.75
CA GLU A 175 -15.04 -20.06 -21.71
C GLU A 175 -14.20 -21.29 -21.38
N TYR A 176 -12.92 -21.12 -21.06
CA TYR A 176 -12.00 -22.18 -20.70
C TYR A 176 -12.48 -22.94 -19.47
N LEU A 177 -12.80 -22.22 -18.38
CA LEU A 177 -13.29 -22.84 -17.15
C LEU A 177 -14.62 -23.58 -17.36
N ALA A 178 -15.56 -22.99 -18.11
CA ALA A 178 -16.82 -23.65 -18.46
C ALA A 178 -16.57 -24.91 -19.29
N GLY A 179 -15.65 -24.87 -20.26
CA GLY A 179 -15.24 -26.02 -21.09
C GLY A 179 -14.59 -27.16 -20.30
N LYS A 180 -13.90 -26.83 -19.20
CA LYS A 180 -13.33 -27.79 -18.24
C LYS A 180 -14.35 -28.32 -17.21
N GLY A 181 -15.58 -27.80 -17.22
CA GLY A 181 -16.67 -28.22 -16.34
C GLY A 181 -16.74 -27.51 -15.00
N TYR A 182 -16.00 -26.41 -14.81
CA TYR A 182 -16.14 -25.57 -13.64
C TYR A 182 -17.44 -24.75 -13.67
N THR A 183 -18.03 -24.56 -12.51
CA THR A 183 -19.16 -23.65 -12.33
C THR A 183 -18.66 -22.31 -11.79
N LEU A 184 -18.96 -21.23 -12.50
CA LEU A 184 -18.63 -19.87 -12.05
C LEU A 184 -19.66 -19.42 -11.00
N LYS A 185 -19.20 -18.56 -10.08
CA LYS A 185 -20.06 -17.86 -9.10
C LYS A 185 -19.76 -16.36 -9.11
N ASP A 186 -20.74 -15.57 -8.69
CA ASP A 186 -20.70 -14.12 -8.62
C ASP A 186 -20.45 -13.59 -7.20
N SER A 187 -19.79 -14.41 -6.37
CA SER A 187 -19.41 -14.05 -5.01
C SER A 187 -17.95 -14.40 -4.74
N PHE A 188 -17.31 -13.58 -3.92
CA PHE A 188 -15.94 -13.80 -3.46
C PHE A 188 -15.88 -13.66 -1.95
N SER A 189 -15.20 -14.60 -1.28
CA SER A 189 -15.03 -14.59 0.18
C SER A 189 -13.57 -14.69 0.56
N MET A 190 -13.12 -13.84 1.47
CA MET A 190 -11.73 -13.76 1.92
C MET A 190 -11.62 -13.53 3.43
N PRO A 191 -10.48 -13.87 4.06
CA PRO A 191 -10.23 -13.51 5.45
C PRO A 191 -9.77 -12.06 5.56
N TYR A 192 -10.00 -11.46 6.72
CA TYR A 192 -9.37 -10.22 7.15
C TYR A 192 -8.94 -10.32 8.63
N ALA A 193 -7.88 -9.61 9.02
CA ALA A 193 -7.29 -9.77 10.34
C ALA A 193 -7.51 -8.58 11.29
N SER A 194 -7.89 -7.44 10.78
CA SER A 194 -8.09 -6.21 11.55
C SER A 194 -9.31 -5.46 11.06
N ASP A 195 -10.22 -5.13 11.96
CA ASP A 195 -11.37 -4.29 11.61
C ASP A 195 -10.92 -2.89 11.16
N PRO A 196 -11.62 -2.27 10.19
CA PRO A 196 -11.48 -0.84 9.96
C PRO A 196 -11.79 -0.05 11.23
N VAL A 197 -10.95 0.93 11.56
CA VAL A 197 -11.20 1.85 12.68
C VAL A 197 -11.93 3.10 12.23
N THR A 198 -11.87 3.39 10.96
CA THR A 198 -12.63 4.45 10.29
C THR A 198 -13.09 3.99 8.91
N TRP A 199 -14.16 4.59 8.41
CA TRP A 199 -14.64 4.47 7.03
C TRP A 199 -14.36 5.75 6.22
N ASP A 200 -13.60 6.67 6.80
CA ASP A 200 -13.11 7.87 6.14
C ASP A 200 -11.76 7.59 5.48
N GLY A 201 -11.78 7.28 4.19
CA GLY A 201 -10.58 6.93 3.42
C GLY A 201 -9.62 8.09 3.16
N LEU A 202 -10.07 9.33 3.43
CA LEU A 202 -9.27 10.53 3.26
C LEU A 202 -8.51 10.92 4.55
N ALA A 203 -8.90 10.33 5.69
CA ALA A 203 -8.38 10.63 7.02
C ALA A 203 -7.65 9.45 7.67
N THR A 204 -7.08 8.54 6.88
CA THR A 204 -6.36 7.36 7.39
C THR A 204 -5.21 6.96 6.48
N SER A 205 -4.15 6.42 7.09
CA SER A 205 -3.04 5.76 6.40
C SER A 205 -2.99 4.24 6.67
N ARG A 206 -4.02 3.70 7.34
CA ARG A 206 -4.05 2.28 7.72
C ARG A 206 -4.56 1.42 6.56
N ALA A 207 -3.76 0.43 6.15
CA ALA A 207 -4.13 -0.51 5.08
C ALA A 207 -5.48 -1.20 5.35
N ALA A 208 -5.75 -1.64 6.61
CA ALA A 208 -7.02 -2.30 6.93
C ALA A 208 -8.27 -1.42 6.72
N ASP A 209 -8.12 -0.09 6.78
CA ASP A 209 -9.20 0.84 6.47
C ASP A 209 -9.31 1.03 4.96
N THR A 210 -8.19 1.35 4.29
CA THR A 210 -8.16 1.63 2.84
C THR A 210 -8.53 0.42 1.99
N ASP A 211 -8.12 -0.81 2.37
CA ASP A 211 -8.49 -2.06 1.68
C ASP A 211 -10.02 -2.27 1.64
N ALA A 212 -10.71 -1.92 2.73
CA ALA A 212 -12.17 -1.99 2.77
C ALA A 212 -12.83 -0.88 1.96
N ILE A 213 -12.36 0.35 2.14
CA ILE A 213 -12.96 1.57 1.62
C ILE A 213 -12.83 1.66 0.10
N ILE A 214 -11.69 1.23 -0.49
CA ILE A 214 -11.46 1.33 -1.94
C ILE A 214 -12.54 0.60 -2.76
N ASN A 215 -13.22 -0.38 -2.19
CA ASN A 215 -14.32 -1.08 -2.84
C ASN A 215 -15.64 -0.30 -2.85
N THR A 216 -15.70 0.86 -2.17
CA THR A 216 -16.91 1.68 -2.01
C THR A 216 -16.89 3.00 -2.81
N TYR A 217 -15.74 3.34 -3.37
CA TYR A 217 -15.51 4.57 -4.14
C TYR A 217 -14.86 4.26 -5.48
N ASP A 218 -15.11 5.12 -6.47
CA ASP A 218 -14.28 5.24 -7.66
C ASP A 218 -13.49 6.56 -7.60
N GLY A 219 -12.30 6.56 -8.22
CA GLY A 219 -11.49 7.76 -8.44
C GLY A 219 -11.68 8.34 -9.84
N LEU A 220 -10.84 9.32 -10.19
CA LEU A 220 -10.78 9.85 -11.56
C LEU A 220 -10.39 8.77 -12.56
N MET A 221 -9.40 7.99 -12.20
CA MET A 221 -8.81 6.89 -12.97
C MET A 221 -8.74 5.65 -12.10
N GLU A 222 -8.63 4.47 -12.72
CA GLU A 222 -8.54 3.17 -12.06
C GLU A 222 -7.57 2.26 -12.82
N TYR A 223 -6.80 1.43 -12.13
CA TYR A 223 -5.97 0.42 -12.77
C TYR A 223 -6.80 -0.80 -13.15
N ASP A 224 -6.57 -1.32 -14.35
CA ASP A 224 -7.20 -2.54 -14.84
C ASP A 224 -6.40 -3.81 -14.46
N VAL A 225 -6.86 -4.96 -14.92
CA VAL A 225 -6.23 -6.27 -14.68
C VAL A 225 -4.83 -6.39 -15.31
N GLU A 226 -4.47 -5.51 -16.23
CA GLU A 226 -3.15 -5.47 -16.90
C GLU A 226 -2.20 -4.46 -16.23
N GLY A 227 -2.67 -3.74 -15.22
CA GLY A 227 -1.90 -2.69 -14.57
C GLY A 227 -1.83 -1.40 -15.39
N THR A 228 -2.79 -1.20 -16.28
CA THR A 228 -2.89 0.01 -17.11
C THR A 228 -3.93 0.94 -16.52
N LEU A 229 -3.60 2.22 -16.39
CA LEU A 229 -4.49 3.23 -15.86
C LEU A 229 -5.59 3.54 -16.89
N GLN A 230 -6.85 3.36 -16.51
CA GLN A 230 -8.04 3.53 -17.33
C GLN A 230 -8.92 4.65 -16.79
N PRO A 231 -9.74 5.32 -17.64
CA PRO A 231 -10.77 6.24 -17.21
C PRO A 231 -11.82 5.59 -16.31
N ALA A 232 -12.05 6.17 -15.13
CA ALA A 232 -13.09 5.77 -14.18
C ALA A 232 -14.17 6.86 -14.07
N LEU A 233 -14.21 7.70 -13.04
CA LEU A 233 -15.14 8.83 -12.98
C LEU A 233 -14.82 9.91 -14.00
N ALA A 234 -13.57 10.06 -14.42
CA ALA A 234 -13.24 10.86 -15.60
C ALA A 234 -13.47 10.06 -16.88
N GLU A 235 -14.13 10.66 -17.89
CA GLU A 235 -14.24 10.08 -19.24
C GLU A 235 -12.99 10.35 -20.08
N SER A 236 -12.34 11.48 -19.82
CA SER A 236 -11.12 11.92 -20.49
C SER A 236 -10.34 12.91 -19.63
N TYR A 237 -9.10 13.14 -20.00
CA TYR A 237 -8.26 14.17 -19.39
C TYR A 237 -7.35 14.83 -20.42
N GLU A 238 -6.87 16.03 -20.09
CA GLU A 238 -5.91 16.79 -20.86
C GLU A 238 -4.78 17.23 -19.94
N VAL A 239 -3.57 17.37 -20.49
CA VAL A 239 -2.39 17.86 -19.78
C VAL A 239 -1.85 19.05 -20.54
N SER A 240 -1.55 20.15 -19.85
CA SER A 240 -0.94 21.34 -20.45
C SER A 240 0.46 21.05 -20.98
N ASP A 241 0.92 21.83 -21.95
CA ASP A 241 2.23 21.65 -22.62
C ASP A 241 3.41 21.75 -21.64
N ASP A 242 3.25 22.48 -20.53
CA ASP A 242 4.24 22.63 -19.48
C ASP A 242 4.20 21.49 -18.41
N GLY A 243 3.21 20.57 -18.53
CA GLY A 243 3.04 19.45 -17.61
C GLY A 243 2.57 19.84 -16.21
N LEU A 244 2.08 21.09 -16.03
CA LEU A 244 1.68 21.59 -14.71
C LEU A 244 0.18 21.47 -14.45
N THR A 245 -0.66 21.47 -15.48
CA THR A 245 -2.11 21.47 -15.34
C THR A 245 -2.71 20.21 -15.94
N TYR A 246 -3.53 19.51 -15.15
CA TYR A 246 -4.26 18.31 -15.53
C TYR A 246 -5.75 18.59 -15.41
N THR A 247 -6.47 18.52 -16.52
CA THR A 247 -7.91 18.79 -16.61
C THR A 247 -8.66 17.49 -16.86
N PHE A 248 -9.56 17.11 -15.96
CA PHE A 248 -10.36 15.88 -16.04
C PHE A 248 -11.82 16.22 -16.33
N HIS A 249 -12.40 15.54 -17.32
CA HIS A 249 -13.81 15.66 -17.67
C HIS A 249 -14.60 14.50 -17.10
N LEU A 250 -15.50 14.77 -16.17
CA LEU A 250 -16.23 13.76 -15.41
C LEU A 250 -17.41 13.18 -16.20
N ARG A 251 -17.73 11.91 -15.91
CA ARG A 251 -19.00 11.29 -16.28
C ARG A 251 -20.15 12.06 -15.65
N LYS A 252 -21.23 12.18 -16.40
CA LYS A 252 -22.46 12.77 -15.90
C LYS A 252 -23.35 11.66 -15.34
N ASP A 253 -24.23 12.01 -14.42
CA ASP A 253 -25.21 11.10 -13.83
C ASP A 253 -24.66 9.98 -12.92
N VAL A 254 -23.40 10.04 -12.50
CA VAL A 254 -22.89 9.16 -11.45
C VAL A 254 -23.48 9.60 -10.11
N LYS A 255 -24.01 8.63 -9.35
CA LYS A 255 -24.77 8.91 -8.13
C LYS A 255 -23.95 8.70 -6.89
N TRP A 256 -24.10 9.61 -5.94
CA TRP A 256 -23.82 9.34 -4.54
C TRP A 256 -25.03 8.63 -3.92
N THR A 257 -24.78 7.53 -3.22
CA THR A 257 -25.81 6.81 -2.49
C THR A 257 -25.42 6.62 -1.03
N ASP A 258 -26.41 6.42 -0.17
CA ASP A 258 -26.16 5.98 1.20
C ASP A 258 -25.94 4.44 1.26
N SER A 259 -25.67 3.90 2.44
CA SER A 259 -25.45 2.46 2.67
C SER A 259 -26.64 1.56 2.29
N GLN A 260 -27.81 2.15 2.03
CA GLN A 260 -29.02 1.45 1.59
C GLN A 260 -29.26 1.60 0.08
N GLY A 261 -28.35 2.24 -0.65
CA GLY A 261 -28.44 2.48 -2.08
C GLY A 261 -29.44 3.58 -2.48
N ARG A 262 -29.86 4.42 -1.51
CA ARG A 262 -30.72 5.57 -1.82
C ARG A 262 -29.84 6.71 -2.33
N GLU A 263 -30.23 7.30 -3.45
CA GLU A 263 -29.56 8.48 -4.01
C GLU A 263 -29.59 9.65 -3.00
N VAL A 264 -28.43 10.22 -2.72
CA VAL A 264 -28.27 11.38 -1.83
C VAL A 264 -27.76 12.61 -2.58
N ASP A 265 -26.99 12.41 -3.66
CA ASP A 265 -26.46 13.48 -4.52
C ASP A 265 -26.00 12.89 -5.87
N THR A 266 -25.42 13.74 -6.72
CA THR A 266 -24.73 13.37 -7.96
C THR A 266 -23.27 13.77 -7.83
N VAL A 267 -22.34 12.92 -8.29
CA VAL A 267 -20.90 13.22 -8.27
C VAL A 267 -20.60 14.43 -9.15
N LYS A 268 -19.85 15.37 -8.61
CA LYS A 268 -19.44 16.62 -9.23
C LYS A 268 -17.97 16.92 -9.03
N ALA A 269 -17.45 17.83 -9.81
CA ALA A 269 -16.08 18.32 -9.69
C ALA A 269 -15.76 18.87 -8.30
N ASP A 270 -16.71 19.54 -7.65
CA ASP A 270 -16.55 20.08 -6.30
C ASP A 270 -16.35 18.99 -5.22
N ASP A 271 -16.78 17.75 -5.48
CA ASP A 271 -16.56 16.62 -4.55
C ASP A 271 -15.09 16.22 -4.48
N PHE A 272 -14.31 16.43 -5.55
CA PHE A 272 -12.85 16.23 -5.56
C PHE A 272 -12.13 17.35 -4.82
N VAL A 273 -12.62 18.59 -4.95
CA VAL A 273 -12.12 19.74 -4.17
C VAL A 273 -12.39 19.52 -2.68
N ALA A 274 -13.61 19.10 -2.33
CA ALA A 274 -13.98 18.79 -0.95
C ALA A 274 -13.15 17.63 -0.38
N GLY A 275 -12.91 16.58 -1.18
CA GLY A 275 -12.08 15.44 -0.78
C GLY A 275 -10.65 15.85 -0.46
N MET A 276 -10.02 16.63 -1.35
CA MET A 276 -8.64 17.10 -1.15
C MET A 276 -8.54 18.06 0.05
N GLN A 277 -9.51 18.96 0.22
CA GLN A 277 -9.54 19.85 1.38
C GLN A 277 -9.67 19.07 2.68
N HIS A 278 -10.61 18.12 2.73
CA HIS A 278 -10.80 17.28 3.91
C HIS A 278 -9.54 16.45 4.23
N MET A 279 -8.86 15.90 3.24
CA MET A 279 -7.61 15.19 3.42
C MET A 279 -6.53 16.09 4.05
N CYS A 280 -6.41 17.34 3.57
CA CYS A 280 -5.47 18.32 4.14
C CYS A 280 -5.85 18.73 5.57
N ASP A 281 -7.16 18.88 5.87
CA ASP A 281 -7.66 19.26 7.21
C ASP A 281 -7.49 18.11 8.21
N ALA A 282 -7.75 16.87 7.79
CA ALA A 282 -7.75 15.69 8.64
C ALA A 282 -6.36 15.16 8.98
N GLN A 283 -5.38 15.34 8.10
CA GLN A 283 -3.99 14.90 8.26
C GLN A 283 -3.87 13.44 8.73
N GLY A 284 -4.48 12.52 7.97
CA GLY A 284 -4.56 11.09 8.28
C GLY A 284 -3.27 10.29 8.08
N GLY A 285 -2.18 10.95 7.62
CA GLY A 285 -0.84 10.38 7.47
C GLY A 285 -0.42 10.02 6.04
N LEU A 286 -1.19 10.40 5.01
CA LEU A 286 -0.84 10.24 3.59
C LEU A 286 -0.57 11.57 2.87
N GLU A 287 -0.57 12.70 3.59
CA GLU A 287 -0.40 14.05 3.04
C GLU A 287 0.93 14.19 2.29
N TYR A 288 1.96 13.48 2.74
CA TYR A 288 3.28 13.49 2.12
C TYR A 288 3.27 13.08 0.64
N LEU A 289 2.25 12.35 0.19
CA LEU A 289 2.09 11.97 -1.21
C LEU A 289 1.80 13.18 -2.11
N VAL A 290 1.14 14.19 -1.59
CA VAL A 290 0.68 15.38 -2.34
C VAL A 290 1.44 16.66 -1.98
N GLN A 291 2.12 16.68 -0.82
CA GLN A 291 2.97 17.80 -0.41
C GLN A 291 4.15 17.96 -1.38
N GLY A 292 4.34 19.19 -1.89
CA GLY A 292 5.36 19.48 -2.90
C GLY A 292 5.04 18.93 -4.29
N VAL A 293 3.83 18.36 -4.49
CA VAL A 293 3.32 17.90 -5.78
C VAL A 293 2.17 18.80 -6.24
N ILE A 294 1.09 18.88 -5.46
CA ILE A 294 -0.05 19.75 -5.77
C ILE A 294 0.23 21.14 -5.21
N LYS A 295 0.03 22.14 -6.04
CA LYS A 295 0.29 23.54 -5.71
C LYS A 295 -0.35 23.96 -4.39
N ASN A 296 0.42 24.58 -3.53
CA ASN A 296 0.03 25.14 -2.23
C ASN A 296 -0.55 24.13 -1.20
N VAL A 297 -0.48 22.81 -1.44
CA VAL A 297 -0.91 21.83 -0.44
C VAL A 297 -0.03 21.91 0.80
N SER A 298 1.30 21.98 0.65
CA SER A 298 2.22 22.10 1.78
C SER A 298 1.95 23.37 2.59
N GLN A 299 1.72 24.49 1.91
CA GLN A 299 1.44 25.79 2.52
C GLN A 299 0.07 25.82 3.22
N TYR A 300 -0.92 25.11 2.68
CA TYR A 300 -2.21 25.00 3.34
C TYR A 300 -2.12 24.16 4.63
N ILE A 301 -1.43 23.01 4.57
CA ILE A 301 -1.23 22.14 5.74
C ILE A 301 -0.42 22.84 6.83
N SER A 302 0.59 23.68 6.47
CA SER A 302 1.36 24.46 7.44
C SER A 302 0.64 25.70 7.96
N GLY A 303 -0.49 26.10 7.38
CA GLY A 303 -1.23 27.30 7.74
C GLY A 303 -0.69 28.60 7.12
N GLU A 304 0.29 28.55 6.25
CA GLU A 304 0.75 29.71 5.47
C GLU A 304 -0.31 30.20 4.48
N VAL A 305 -1.06 29.25 3.87
CA VAL A 305 -2.24 29.50 3.04
C VAL A 305 -3.46 29.01 3.82
N THR A 306 -4.43 29.89 4.02
CA THR A 306 -5.66 29.58 4.76
C THR A 306 -6.91 29.50 3.86
N ASP A 307 -6.81 30.02 2.64
CA ASP A 307 -7.87 29.94 1.64
C ASP A 307 -7.61 28.75 0.73
N PHE A 308 -8.48 27.72 0.80
CA PHE A 308 -8.32 26.52 -0.03
C PHE A 308 -8.46 26.80 -1.53
N ASP A 309 -9.11 27.91 -1.93
CA ASP A 309 -9.19 28.30 -3.33
C ASP A 309 -7.80 28.62 -3.96
N GLU A 310 -6.76 28.82 -3.15
CA GLU A 310 -5.38 28.99 -3.60
C GLU A 310 -4.66 27.64 -3.84
N VAL A 311 -5.23 26.53 -3.36
CA VAL A 311 -4.69 25.18 -3.57
C VAL A 311 -4.96 24.72 -5.01
N GLY A 312 -4.04 23.95 -5.55
CA GLY A 312 -4.03 23.50 -6.93
C GLY A 312 -5.07 22.40 -7.26
N VAL A 313 -6.26 22.44 -6.67
CA VAL A 313 -7.40 21.60 -7.10
C VAL A 313 -8.64 22.47 -7.22
N LYS A 314 -9.33 22.41 -8.37
CA LYS A 314 -10.46 23.29 -8.66
C LYS A 314 -11.57 22.59 -9.42
N ALA A 315 -12.81 22.95 -9.09
CA ALA A 315 -13.98 22.69 -9.93
C ALA A 315 -14.13 23.85 -10.94
N VAL A 316 -13.76 23.62 -12.19
CA VAL A 316 -13.91 24.63 -13.27
C VAL A 316 -15.38 24.81 -13.61
N ASP A 317 -16.12 23.72 -13.63
CA ASP A 317 -17.58 23.65 -13.69
C ASP A 317 -18.06 22.38 -12.98
N ASP A 318 -19.36 22.06 -13.03
CA ASP A 318 -19.92 20.89 -12.32
C ASP A 318 -19.25 19.55 -12.68
N TYR A 319 -18.62 19.44 -13.87
CA TYR A 319 -18.06 18.20 -14.39
C TYR A 319 -16.62 18.32 -14.91
N THR A 320 -15.92 19.37 -14.55
CA THR A 320 -14.52 19.58 -14.93
C THR A 320 -13.68 19.85 -13.69
N VAL A 321 -12.78 18.92 -13.38
CA VAL A 321 -11.79 19.04 -12.28
C VAL A 321 -10.44 19.42 -12.86
N GLU A 322 -9.77 20.41 -12.28
CA GLU A 322 -8.43 20.82 -12.64
C GLU A 322 -7.49 20.64 -11.47
N TYR A 323 -6.36 19.96 -11.70
CA TYR A 323 -5.22 19.91 -10.79
C TYR A 323 -4.07 20.74 -11.34
N THR A 324 -3.51 21.62 -10.52
CA THR A 324 -2.29 22.38 -10.82
C THR A 324 -1.18 21.89 -9.90
N LEU A 325 -0.02 21.54 -10.46
CA LEU A 325 1.13 21.04 -9.74
C LEU A 325 2.10 22.16 -9.39
N GLU A 326 2.95 21.95 -8.37
CA GLU A 326 4.07 22.84 -8.02
C GLU A 326 5.13 22.84 -9.13
N GLU A 327 5.49 21.64 -9.60
CA GLU A 327 6.46 21.37 -10.64
C GLU A 327 5.96 20.23 -11.54
N PRO A 328 6.47 20.10 -12.78
CA PRO A 328 6.09 18.98 -13.63
C PRO A 328 6.37 17.64 -12.96
N CYS A 329 5.32 16.82 -12.81
CA CYS A 329 5.39 15.52 -12.11
C CYS A 329 5.00 14.39 -13.08
N SER A 330 6.01 13.73 -13.64
CA SER A 330 5.80 12.68 -14.65
C SER A 330 5.03 11.45 -14.15
N TYR A 331 4.90 11.27 -12.83
CA TYR A 331 4.19 10.17 -12.19
C TYR A 331 2.85 10.56 -11.57
N PHE A 332 2.41 11.82 -11.70
CA PHE A 332 1.17 12.31 -11.09
C PHE A 332 -0.04 11.42 -11.41
N MET A 333 -0.21 11.04 -12.68
CA MET A 333 -1.31 10.17 -13.09
C MET A 333 -1.35 8.86 -12.32
N THR A 334 -0.19 8.28 -12.01
CA THR A 334 -0.12 7.00 -11.27
C THR A 334 -0.56 7.14 -9.81
N MET A 335 -0.55 8.35 -9.25
CA MET A 335 -0.97 8.61 -7.87
C MET A 335 -2.50 8.55 -7.71
N LEU A 336 -3.25 8.73 -8.80
CA LEU A 336 -4.71 8.77 -8.78
C LEU A 336 -5.37 7.45 -8.33
N GLY A 337 -4.62 6.35 -8.28
CA GLY A 337 -5.05 5.07 -7.69
C GLY A 337 -5.01 5.01 -6.15
N TYR A 338 -4.64 6.11 -5.47
CA TYR A 338 -4.69 6.18 -4.00
C TYR A 338 -6.01 6.74 -3.49
N THR A 339 -6.44 6.26 -2.32
CA THR A 339 -7.68 6.72 -1.66
C THR A 339 -7.73 8.22 -1.42
N ILE A 340 -6.60 8.88 -1.21
CA ILE A 340 -6.53 10.34 -0.99
C ILE A 340 -6.97 11.20 -2.18
N PHE A 341 -7.06 10.61 -3.37
CA PHE A 341 -7.59 11.27 -4.57
C PHE A 341 -9.07 10.96 -4.84
N MET A 342 -9.71 10.17 -3.96
CA MET A 342 -11.13 9.85 -4.11
C MET A 342 -12.00 11.07 -3.81
N PRO A 343 -13.15 11.21 -4.48
CA PRO A 343 -14.09 12.29 -4.19
C PRO A 343 -14.80 12.05 -2.87
N MET A 344 -15.31 13.13 -2.28
CA MET A 344 -16.18 13.11 -1.11
C MET A 344 -17.40 13.98 -1.37
N SER A 345 -18.61 13.43 -1.25
CA SER A 345 -19.82 14.24 -1.37
C SER A 345 -19.83 15.36 -0.34
N ARG A 346 -19.61 16.61 -0.78
CA ARG A 346 -19.59 17.79 0.10
C ARG A 346 -20.87 17.92 0.91
N SER A 347 -22.02 17.77 0.24
CA SER A 347 -23.32 17.90 0.87
C SER A 347 -23.55 16.83 1.94
N TYR A 348 -23.18 15.57 1.64
CA TYR A 348 -23.33 14.48 2.58
C TYR A 348 -22.37 14.63 3.76
N TYR A 349 -21.10 14.96 3.53
CA TYR A 349 -20.11 15.23 4.57
C TYR A 349 -20.61 16.29 5.57
N GLN A 350 -21.09 17.42 5.05
CA GLN A 350 -21.68 18.48 5.89
C GLN A 350 -22.92 18.01 6.64
N SER A 351 -23.75 17.14 6.04
CA SER A 351 -24.92 16.57 6.72
C SER A 351 -24.54 15.65 7.90
N GLN A 352 -23.33 15.11 7.89
CA GLN A 352 -22.74 14.31 8.96
C GLN A 352 -21.92 15.13 9.97
N GLY A 353 -22.11 16.45 9.99
CA GLY A 353 -21.43 17.36 10.91
C GLY A 353 -20.03 17.78 10.45
N GLY A 354 -19.62 17.39 9.27
CA GLY A 354 -18.32 17.74 8.71
C GLY A 354 -18.20 19.23 8.39
N LYS A 355 -17.03 19.79 8.66
CA LYS A 355 -16.64 21.18 8.39
C LYS A 355 -15.24 21.19 7.79
N PHE A 356 -14.84 22.32 7.22
CA PHE A 356 -13.58 22.49 6.53
C PHE A 356 -12.72 23.59 7.13
N GLY A 357 -11.42 23.53 6.91
CA GLY A 357 -10.44 24.51 7.33
C GLY A 357 -10.42 24.72 8.84
N ALA A 358 -10.35 25.94 9.29
CA ALA A 358 -10.30 26.27 10.72
C ALA A 358 -11.51 25.79 11.57
N GLU A 359 -12.62 25.39 10.92
CA GLU A 359 -13.79 24.84 11.61
C GLU A 359 -13.78 23.30 11.68
N TYR A 360 -12.80 22.64 11.06
CA TYR A 360 -12.66 21.18 11.10
C TYR A 360 -12.40 20.70 12.53
N ASP A 361 -13.24 19.79 13.01
CA ASP A 361 -13.07 19.14 14.32
C ASP A 361 -13.75 17.76 14.30
N SER A 362 -12.95 16.72 14.11
CA SER A 362 -13.41 15.32 14.10
C SER A 362 -13.85 14.83 15.50
N SER A 363 -13.51 15.56 16.57
CA SER A 363 -13.92 15.28 17.95
C SER A 363 -15.26 15.93 18.33
N ALA A 364 -15.80 16.81 17.48
CA ALA A 364 -17.08 17.48 17.73
C ALA A 364 -18.22 16.47 17.91
N ALA A 365 -19.13 16.76 18.81
CA ALA A 365 -20.21 15.83 19.16
C ALA A 365 -21.17 15.53 18.00
N ASP A 366 -21.30 16.45 17.06
CA ASP A 366 -22.14 16.35 15.85
C ASP A 366 -21.38 15.74 14.65
N TYR A 367 -20.06 15.59 14.72
CA TYR A 367 -19.28 14.94 13.68
C TYR A 367 -19.52 13.42 13.67
N GLN A 368 -20.07 12.90 12.57
CA GLN A 368 -20.39 11.48 12.41
C GLN A 368 -19.70 10.84 11.20
N TYR A 369 -19.16 11.65 10.27
CA TYR A 369 -18.59 11.13 9.02
C TYR A 369 -17.48 10.10 9.28
N GLY A 370 -17.54 8.96 8.57
CA GLY A 370 -16.53 7.91 8.64
C GLY A 370 -16.52 7.07 9.93
N LYS A 371 -17.35 7.36 10.93
CA LYS A 371 -17.39 6.58 12.20
C LYS A 371 -17.87 5.15 12.00
N ASP A 372 -18.73 4.93 11.04
CA ASP A 372 -19.17 3.62 10.59
C ASP A 372 -19.56 3.66 9.09
N SER A 373 -19.80 2.48 8.52
CA SER A 373 -20.16 2.36 7.10
C SER A 373 -21.50 3.00 6.72
N ASN A 374 -22.34 3.41 7.67
CA ASN A 374 -23.60 4.11 7.37
C ASN A 374 -23.43 5.63 7.34
N SER A 375 -22.29 6.13 7.79
CA SER A 375 -21.99 7.56 7.90
C SER A 375 -21.12 8.08 6.77
N ILE A 376 -20.96 7.29 5.68
CA ILE A 376 -20.31 7.69 4.41
C ILE A 376 -21.30 7.62 3.25
N ALA A 377 -21.01 8.33 2.16
CA ALA A 377 -21.69 8.18 0.88
C ALA A 377 -20.83 7.30 -0.05
N TYR A 378 -21.46 6.65 -1.01
CA TYR A 378 -20.89 5.63 -1.88
C TYR A 378 -21.03 6.05 -3.35
N CYS A 379 -19.97 5.94 -4.14
CA CYS A 379 -20.02 6.12 -5.60
C CYS A 379 -19.34 4.99 -6.38
N GLY A 380 -18.72 4.04 -5.70
CA GLY A 380 -18.06 2.86 -6.28
C GLY A 380 -18.99 1.66 -6.43
N PRO A 381 -18.40 0.48 -6.75
CA PRO A 381 -19.18 -0.71 -7.09
C PRO A 381 -20.00 -1.25 -5.92
N TYR A 382 -19.57 -1.08 -4.68
CA TYR A 382 -20.21 -1.78 -3.56
C TYR A 382 -20.73 -0.87 -2.45
N LEU A 383 -21.84 -1.31 -1.86
CA LEU A 383 -22.40 -0.83 -0.60
C LEU A 383 -22.03 -1.80 0.51
N VAL A 384 -21.62 -1.29 1.68
CA VAL A 384 -21.42 -2.11 2.88
C VAL A 384 -22.77 -2.39 3.52
N THR A 385 -23.23 -3.61 3.41
CA THR A 385 -24.55 -4.03 3.95
C THR A 385 -24.47 -4.67 5.34
N ASN A 386 -23.27 -5.05 5.75
CA ASN A 386 -22.97 -5.53 7.10
C ASN A 386 -21.52 -5.20 7.43
N ALA A 387 -21.28 -4.67 8.62
CA ALA A 387 -19.95 -4.49 9.19
C ALA A 387 -20.01 -4.84 10.68
N THR A 388 -19.89 -6.14 10.99
CA THR A 388 -19.89 -6.64 12.36
C THR A 388 -18.47 -6.88 12.81
N ALA A 389 -17.98 -6.09 13.76
CA ALA A 389 -16.61 -6.12 14.26
C ALA A 389 -16.19 -7.54 14.69
N LYS A 390 -14.97 -7.91 14.33
CA LYS A 390 -14.37 -9.24 14.58
C LYS A 390 -15.26 -10.41 14.13
N ASN A 391 -16.01 -10.21 13.08
CA ASN A 391 -16.91 -11.22 12.54
C ASN A 391 -16.95 -11.17 11.02
N THR A 392 -17.71 -10.24 10.43
CA THR A 392 -17.97 -10.25 8.99
C THR A 392 -18.21 -8.85 8.47
N ILE A 393 -17.60 -8.52 7.32
CA ILE A 393 -17.96 -7.38 6.49
C ILE A 393 -18.54 -7.91 5.18
N VAL A 394 -19.71 -7.41 4.78
CA VAL A 394 -20.38 -7.80 3.55
C VAL A 394 -20.60 -6.59 2.65
N PHE A 395 -20.07 -6.69 1.46
CA PHE A 395 -20.26 -5.71 0.40
C PHE A 395 -21.19 -6.29 -0.66
N LYS A 396 -22.13 -5.50 -1.14
CA LYS A 396 -23.03 -5.88 -2.24
C LYS A 396 -22.98 -4.87 -3.37
N LEU A 397 -22.98 -5.37 -4.59
CA LEU A 397 -23.03 -4.53 -5.78
C LEU A 397 -24.20 -3.54 -5.68
N SER A 398 -23.90 -2.27 -5.93
CA SER A 398 -24.88 -1.18 -5.98
C SER A 398 -25.66 -1.25 -7.30
N ASP A 399 -26.99 -1.22 -7.21
CA ASP A 399 -27.85 -1.17 -8.40
C ASP A 399 -27.66 0.14 -9.21
N SER A 400 -27.20 1.21 -8.56
CA SER A 400 -26.94 2.51 -9.14
C SER A 400 -25.49 2.70 -9.63
N TYR A 401 -24.63 1.71 -9.48
CA TYR A 401 -23.24 1.80 -9.94
C TYR A 401 -23.20 1.97 -11.47
N TRP A 402 -22.47 2.98 -11.93
CA TRP A 402 -22.43 3.36 -13.34
C TRP A 402 -21.88 2.25 -14.26
N ASN A 403 -20.92 1.43 -13.75
CA ASN A 403 -20.24 0.36 -14.50
C ASN A 403 -20.68 -1.05 -14.07
N LYS A 404 -21.86 -1.21 -13.49
CA LYS A 404 -22.34 -2.47 -12.89
C LYS A 404 -22.37 -3.66 -13.83
N ASP A 405 -22.56 -3.43 -15.14
CA ASP A 405 -22.63 -4.50 -16.13
C ASP A 405 -21.28 -5.19 -16.36
N ASN A 406 -20.18 -4.54 -15.96
CA ASN A 406 -18.81 -5.07 -16.02
C ASN A 406 -18.32 -5.63 -14.67
N VAL A 407 -19.19 -5.81 -13.69
CA VAL A 407 -18.86 -6.38 -12.37
C VAL A 407 -19.17 -7.86 -12.34
N ASN A 408 -18.15 -8.70 -12.17
CA ASN A 408 -18.28 -10.15 -12.06
C ASN A 408 -18.75 -10.57 -10.64
N ILE A 409 -18.21 -9.93 -9.60
CA ILE A 409 -18.51 -10.26 -8.21
C ILE A 409 -19.61 -9.35 -7.68
N LYS A 410 -20.78 -9.90 -7.41
CA LYS A 410 -21.93 -9.15 -6.87
C LYS A 410 -21.98 -9.11 -5.35
N THR A 411 -21.30 -10.06 -4.71
CA THR A 411 -21.18 -10.11 -3.24
C THR A 411 -19.75 -10.40 -2.85
N LEU A 412 -19.15 -9.48 -2.10
CA LEU A 412 -17.84 -9.65 -1.49
C LEU A 412 -18.05 -9.84 0.01
N THR A 413 -17.48 -10.90 0.59
CA THR A 413 -17.60 -11.22 2.01
C THR A 413 -16.22 -11.34 2.65
N TRP A 414 -15.97 -10.55 3.67
CA TRP A 414 -14.77 -10.64 4.47
C TRP A 414 -15.08 -11.30 5.80
N LEU A 415 -14.31 -12.31 6.17
CA LEU A 415 -14.49 -13.11 7.38
C LEU A 415 -13.32 -12.90 8.33
N PHE A 416 -13.62 -12.50 9.55
CA PHE A 416 -12.57 -12.21 10.54
C PHE A 416 -11.79 -13.48 10.89
N ASN A 417 -10.47 -13.35 10.86
CA ASN A 417 -9.53 -14.37 11.26
C ASN A 417 -8.32 -13.71 11.92
N ASP A 418 -8.22 -13.82 13.23
CA ASP A 418 -7.12 -13.26 14.03
C ASP A 418 -5.80 -14.03 13.88
N GLN A 419 -5.79 -15.07 13.04
CA GLN A 419 -4.64 -15.92 12.75
C GLN A 419 -4.12 -16.73 13.96
N SER A 420 -4.83 -16.75 15.07
CA SER A 420 -4.48 -17.54 16.26
C SER A 420 -4.51 -19.06 15.99
N ASP A 421 -5.41 -19.51 15.09
CA ASP A 421 -5.42 -20.89 14.58
C ASP A 421 -4.83 -20.93 13.17
N VAL A 422 -3.59 -21.39 13.06
CA VAL A 422 -2.86 -21.50 11.80
C VAL A 422 -3.46 -22.49 10.80
N THR A 423 -4.42 -23.32 11.23
CA THR A 423 -5.12 -24.30 10.38
C THR A 423 -6.50 -23.84 9.91
N LYS A 424 -7.04 -22.77 10.51
CA LYS A 424 -8.38 -22.27 10.24
C LYS A 424 -8.59 -21.91 8.77
N MET A 425 -7.65 -21.21 8.16
CA MET A 425 -7.71 -20.84 6.74
C MET A 425 -7.86 -22.03 5.82
N TYR A 426 -7.11 -23.11 6.09
CA TYR A 426 -7.19 -24.33 5.31
C TYR A 426 -8.57 -25.01 5.46
N THR A 427 -9.07 -25.09 6.70
CA THR A 427 -10.38 -25.66 6.99
C THR A 427 -11.51 -24.87 6.33
N ASP A 428 -11.49 -23.55 6.43
CA ASP A 428 -12.48 -22.65 5.83
C ASP A 428 -12.45 -22.71 4.30
N ALA A 429 -11.27 -22.76 3.69
CA ALA A 429 -11.14 -22.89 2.25
C ALA A 429 -11.66 -24.26 1.74
N LYS A 430 -11.38 -25.35 2.45
CA LYS A 430 -11.95 -26.67 2.12
C LYS A 430 -13.48 -26.68 2.21
N ALA A 431 -14.02 -26.01 3.20
CA ALA A 431 -15.47 -25.88 3.37
C ALA A 431 -16.13 -24.96 2.34
N GLY A 432 -15.36 -24.20 1.55
CA GLY A 432 -15.88 -23.19 0.64
C GLY A 432 -16.32 -21.90 1.35
N THR A 433 -15.94 -21.72 2.60
CA THR A 433 -16.23 -20.52 3.39
C THR A 433 -15.41 -19.33 2.90
N VAL A 434 -14.15 -19.59 2.52
CA VAL A 434 -13.26 -18.63 1.82
C VAL A 434 -12.77 -19.24 0.50
N ASP A 435 -12.36 -18.39 -0.44
CA ASP A 435 -12.09 -18.79 -1.81
C ASP A 435 -10.62 -19.10 -2.11
N TYR A 436 -9.75 -18.91 -1.14
CA TYR A 436 -8.35 -19.28 -1.27
C TYR A 436 -7.74 -19.64 0.07
N VAL A 437 -6.59 -20.29 0.00
CA VAL A 437 -5.72 -20.53 1.17
C VAL A 437 -4.27 -20.53 0.74
N ASN A 438 -3.44 -19.83 1.51
CA ASN A 438 -2.00 -19.97 1.48
C ASN A 438 -1.61 -21.12 2.42
N LEU A 439 -0.80 -22.06 1.93
CA LEU A 439 -0.40 -23.25 2.70
C LEU A 439 0.87 -22.96 3.51
N ASN A 440 0.75 -22.96 4.82
CA ASN A 440 1.91 -23.00 5.71
C ASN A 440 2.43 -24.45 5.82
N THR A 441 3.57 -24.65 6.49
CA THR A 441 4.19 -25.98 6.62
C THR A 441 3.24 -27.06 7.15
N SER A 442 2.42 -26.72 8.16
CA SER A 442 1.47 -27.67 8.77
C SER A 442 0.31 -28.00 7.83
N THR A 443 -0.28 -27.00 7.21
CA THR A 443 -1.42 -27.18 6.30
C THR A 443 -0.99 -27.82 4.98
N MET A 444 0.24 -27.60 4.54
CA MET A 444 0.82 -28.28 3.37
C MET A 444 0.91 -29.81 3.60
N GLU A 445 1.40 -30.26 4.77
CA GLU A 445 1.45 -31.68 5.10
C GLU A 445 0.05 -32.29 5.19
N THR A 446 -0.92 -31.56 5.71
CA THR A 446 -2.31 -31.97 5.73
C THR A 446 -2.88 -32.09 4.31
N ALA A 447 -2.65 -31.09 3.46
CA ALA A 447 -3.09 -31.11 2.07
C ALA A 447 -2.47 -32.29 1.27
N LYS A 448 -1.20 -32.60 1.49
CA LYS A 448 -0.52 -33.78 0.91
C LYS A 448 -1.19 -35.08 1.36
N SER A 449 -1.43 -35.23 2.67
CA SER A 449 -2.07 -36.44 3.21
C SER A 449 -3.50 -36.67 2.71
N GLU A 450 -4.21 -35.60 2.38
CA GLU A 450 -5.56 -35.59 1.81
C GLU A 450 -5.58 -35.70 0.28
N GLY A 451 -4.43 -35.64 -0.39
CA GLY A 451 -4.30 -35.66 -1.85
C GLY A 451 -4.75 -34.36 -2.55
N LEU A 452 -4.96 -33.28 -1.79
CA LEU A 452 -5.38 -32.00 -2.35
C LEU A 452 -4.18 -31.18 -2.86
N TYR A 453 -3.00 -31.38 -2.23
CA TYR A 453 -1.79 -30.68 -2.65
C TYR A 453 -1.44 -30.96 -4.11
N ASP A 454 -1.35 -32.21 -4.52
CA ASP A 454 -0.96 -32.59 -5.87
C ASP A 454 -1.98 -32.15 -6.94
N GLN A 455 -3.24 -31.95 -6.54
CA GLN A 455 -4.30 -31.57 -7.46
C GLN A 455 -4.44 -30.06 -7.63
N TYR A 456 -4.24 -29.29 -6.55
CA TYR A 456 -4.68 -27.88 -6.50
C TYR A 456 -3.59 -26.89 -6.10
N ALA A 457 -2.48 -27.35 -5.50
CA ALA A 457 -1.46 -26.42 -5.02
C ALA A 457 -0.65 -25.81 -6.18
N VAL A 458 -0.60 -24.51 -6.22
CA VAL A 458 0.25 -23.72 -7.11
C VAL A 458 1.11 -22.76 -6.30
N VAL A 459 2.24 -22.33 -6.84
CA VAL A 459 3.04 -21.28 -6.19
C VAL A 459 2.38 -19.94 -6.51
N SER A 460 2.03 -19.17 -5.47
CA SER A 460 1.47 -17.83 -5.63
C SER A 460 2.49 -16.87 -6.23
N ASP A 461 1.99 -15.82 -6.88
CA ASP A 461 2.84 -14.71 -7.27
C ASP A 461 3.36 -13.97 -6.02
N THR A 462 4.46 -13.27 -6.16
CA THR A 462 4.90 -12.28 -5.16
C THR A 462 4.29 -10.92 -5.49
N ASP A 463 4.06 -10.11 -4.47
CA ASP A 463 3.63 -8.72 -4.64
C ASP A 463 4.72 -7.71 -4.25
N ALA A 464 4.40 -6.42 -4.28
CA ALA A 464 5.36 -5.36 -4.00
C ALA A 464 5.70 -5.21 -2.52
N THR A 465 4.96 -5.87 -1.61
CA THR A 465 5.24 -5.80 -0.18
C THR A 465 6.62 -6.36 0.13
N SER A 466 7.45 -5.54 0.75
CA SER A 466 8.85 -5.86 1.07
C SER A 466 9.04 -5.97 2.57
N TYR A 467 9.62 -7.08 3.01
CA TYR A 467 10.05 -7.26 4.40
C TYR A 467 11.55 -6.99 4.50
N MET A 468 11.93 -6.12 5.44
CA MET A 468 13.27 -5.62 5.60
C MET A 468 13.70 -5.68 7.06
N GLY A 469 15.00 -5.85 7.31
CA GLY A 469 15.60 -5.53 8.60
C GLY A 469 16.16 -4.11 8.58
N PHE A 470 15.88 -3.35 9.63
CA PHE A 470 16.33 -1.96 9.80
C PHE A 470 17.26 -1.85 11.00
N TYR A 471 18.22 -0.95 10.94
CA TYR A 471 19.13 -0.66 12.03
C TYR A 471 18.82 0.71 12.65
N ASN A 472 18.55 0.73 13.96
CA ASN A 472 18.57 1.97 14.72
C ASN A 472 19.99 2.26 15.16
N ILE A 473 20.65 3.25 14.54
CA ILE A 473 22.05 3.59 14.78
C ILE A 473 22.25 4.56 15.93
N ASN A 474 21.18 5.15 16.45
CA ASN A 474 21.22 6.02 17.62
C ASN A 474 19.99 5.81 18.51
N ARG A 475 19.96 4.64 19.19
CA ARG A 475 18.88 4.37 20.11
C ARG A 475 19.02 5.22 21.36
N THR A 476 18.06 6.14 21.58
CA THR A 476 18.01 7.05 22.72
C THR A 476 16.95 6.63 23.75
N ALA A 477 15.84 6.04 23.28
CA ALA A 477 14.75 5.60 24.14
C ALA A 477 14.79 4.09 24.42
N THR A 478 14.69 3.70 25.69
CA THR A 478 14.66 2.32 26.14
C THR A 478 13.35 1.92 26.81
N ALA A 479 12.48 2.89 27.06
CA ALA A 479 11.14 2.64 27.60
C ALA A 479 10.18 2.14 26.51
N ASN A 480 9.11 1.47 26.94
CA ASN A 480 8.03 1.06 26.06
C ASN A 480 7.24 2.30 25.60
N ALA A 481 7.06 2.46 24.29
CA ALA A 481 6.32 3.57 23.72
C ALA A 481 4.84 3.63 24.18
N ASN A 482 4.27 2.47 24.56
CA ASN A 482 2.84 2.39 24.96
C ASN A 482 2.58 2.83 26.39
N ASP A 483 3.55 2.70 27.31
CA ASP A 483 3.39 3.03 28.73
C ASP A 483 4.47 3.98 29.26
N GLY A 484 5.52 4.25 28.49
CA GLY A 484 6.60 5.16 28.84
C GLY A 484 7.45 4.74 30.05
N THR A 485 7.13 3.63 30.70
CA THR A 485 7.72 3.22 31.98
C THR A 485 8.38 1.84 31.95
N THR A 486 7.81 0.88 31.25
CA THR A 486 8.37 -0.48 31.15
C THR A 486 9.59 -0.49 30.25
N ALA A 487 10.74 -0.92 30.77
CA ALA A 487 11.95 -1.00 29.99
C ALA A 487 11.85 -2.03 28.86
N LYS A 488 12.12 -1.64 27.61
CA LYS A 488 12.27 -2.55 26.46
C LYS A 488 13.57 -3.34 26.48
N SER A 489 14.53 -2.92 27.27
CA SER A 489 15.85 -3.51 27.33
C SER A 489 16.37 -3.48 28.76
N THR A 490 17.01 -4.57 29.16
CA THR A 490 17.72 -4.69 30.42
C THR A 490 19.18 -4.23 30.34
N LYS A 491 19.61 -3.73 29.17
CA LYS A 491 20.96 -3.21 28.98
C LYS A 491 21.18 -1.91 29.74
N SER A 492 22.38 -1.73 30.24
CA SER A 492 22.83 -0.45 30.81
C SER A 492 23.03 0.60 29.71
N ASP A 493 23.04 1.88 30.08
CA ASP A 493 23.28 2.99 29.13
C ASP A 493 24.64 2.84 28.44
N GLU A 494 25.67 2.36 29.14
CA GLU A 494 27.00 2.08 28.56
C GLU A 494 26.92 0.98 27.48
N GLU A 495 26.14 -0.07 27.71
CA GLU A 495 25.92 -1.13 26.71
C GLU A 495 25.11 -0.65 25.52
N ILE A 496 24.14 0.24 25.71
CA ILE A 496 23.37 0.87 24.66
C ILE A 496 24.28 1.73 23.79
N GLN A 497 25.09 2.61 24.38
CA GLN A 497 26.05 3.45 23.66
C GLN A 497 27.08 2.62 22.90
N ARG A 498 27.56 1.53 23.47
CA ARG A 498 28.46 0.60 22.77
C ARG A 498 27.77 -0.08 21.58
N THR A 499 26.50 -0.43 21.70
CA THR A 499 25.69 -0.99 20.60
C THR A 499 25.49 0.04 19.50
N ASN A 500 25.09 1.26 19.84
CA ASN A 500 24.93 2.37 18.89
C ASN A 500 26.21 2.59 18.11
N LYS A 501 27.34 2.71 18.79
CA LYS A 501 28.64 2.89 18.14
C LYS A 501 29.02 1.73 17.20
N ALA A 502 28.67 0.51 17.54
CA ALA A 502 28.88 -0.63 16.65
C ALA A 502 27.95 -0.52 15.42
N LEU A 503 26.68 -0.18 15.60
CA LEU A 503 25.70 -0.05 14.52
C LEU A 503 25.95 1.18 13.62
N GLN A 504 26.62 2.23 14.09
CA GLN A 504 27.09 3.35 13.27
C GLN A 504 28.14 2.92 12.25
N ASN A 505 28.87 1.82 12.51
CA ASN A 505 29.86 1.31 11.58
C ASN A 505 29.20 0.49 10.45
N VAL A 506 29.31 0.96 9.21
CA VAL A 506 28.75 0.31 8.01
C VAL A 506 29.26 -1.12 7.82
N HIS A 507 30.52 -1.40 8.14
CA HIS A 507 31.07 -2.75 8.00
C HIS A 507 30.47 -3.72 9.03
N PHE A 508 30.12 -3.22 10.21
CA PHE A 508 29.43 -4.03 11.21
C PHE A 508 27.99 -4.37 10.76
N ARG A 509 27.26 -3.38 10.21
CA ARG A 509 25.92 -3.62 9.64
C ARG A 509 25.97 -4.61 8.48
N ARG A 510 26.92 -4.42 7.54
CA ARG A 510 27.14 -5.37 6.44
C ARG A 510 27.48 -6.78 6.94
N ALA A 511 28.30 -6.90 7.99
CA ALA A 511 28.62 -8.21 8.58
C ALA A 511 27.39 -8.93 9.13
N ILE A 512 26.45 -8.21 9.75
CA ILE A 512 25.17 -8.79 10.20
C ILE A 512 24.36 -9.25 8.98
N SER A 513 24.24 -8.43 7.95
CA SER A 513 23.51 -8.76 6.71
C SER A 513 24.09 -10.00 6.03
N PHE A 514 25.42 -10.18 6.04
CA PHE A 514 26.08 -11.37 5.52
C PHE A 514 25.87 -12.62 6.40
N ALA A 515 25.73 -12.44 7.70
CA ALA A 515 25.53 -13.55 8.64
C ALA A 515 24.08 -14.03 8.69
N ALA A 516 23.12 -13.22 8.23
CA ALA A 516 21.71 -13.56 8.24
C ALA A 516 21.41 -14.65 7.17
N ASP A 517 20.95 -15.81 7.63
CA ASP A 517 20.44 -16.85 6.72
C ASP A 517 19.00 -16.54 6.33
N ARG A 518 18.85 -15.72 5.27
CA ARG A 518 17.55 -15.31 4.75
C ARG A 518 16.76 -16.48 4.17
N GLY A 519 17.43 -17.50 3.62
CA GLY A 519 16.77 -18.69 3.13
C GLY A 519 16.13 -19.50 4.25
N ALA A 520 16.84 -19.72 5.37
CA ALA A 520 16.27 -20.39 6.53
C ALA A 520 15.13 -19.59 7.17
N TYR A 521 15.23 -18.25 7.19
CA TYR A 521 14.13 -17.38 7.61
C TYR A 521 12.90 -17.58 6.72
N ASN A 522 13.08 -17.49 5.41
CA ASN A 522 11.98 -17.61 4.45
C ASN A 522 11.36 -19.02 4.43
N ALA A 523 12.16 -20.06 4.63
CA ALA A 523 11.67 -21.44 4.69
C ALA A 523 10.58 -21.66 5.74
N GLN A 524 10.57 -20.88 6.81
CA GLN A 524 9.54 -20.95 7.85
C GLN A 524 8.16 -20.53 7.31
N GLN A 525 8.14 -19.63 6.33
CA GLN A 525 6.91 -19.11 5.72
C GLN A 525 6.49 -19.92 4.49
N VAL A 526 7.42 -20.17 3.58
CA VAL A 526 7.10 -20.71 2.24
C VAL A 526 7.46 -22.20 2.07
N GLY A 527 8.14 -22.79 3.03
CA GLY A 527 8.66 -24.18 2.97
C GLY A 527 10.10 -24.24 2.42
N GLU A 528 10.76 -25.37 2.67
CA GLU A 528 12.19 -25.56 2.36
C GLU A 528 12.48 -25.53 0.84
N ASP A 529 11.56 -26.03 0.02
CA ASP A 529 11.68 -26.10 -1.44
C ASP A 529 11.48 -24.76 -2.13
N LEU A 530 10.78 -23.81 -1.49
CA LEU A 530 10.52 -22.47 -2.01
C LEU A 530 11.34 -21.37 -1.29
N LYS A 531 12.25 -21.73 -0.41
CA LYS A 531 12.96 -20.78 0.49
C LYS A 531 13.69 -19.63 -0.21
N TYR A 532 13.94 -19.73 -1.51
CA TYR A 532 14.61 -18.70 -2.28
C TYR A 532 13.69 -17.93 -3.23
N THR A 533 12.42 -18.33 -3.37
CA THR A 533 11.50 -17.79 -4.40
C THR A 533 11.09 -16.34 -4.14
N SER A 534 10.94 -15.95 -2.89
CA SER A 534 10.51 -14.59 -2.49
C SER A 534 11.61 -13.77 -1.84
N LEU A 535 12.88 -14.22 -1.88
CA LEU A 535 14.00 -13.43 -1.36
C LEU A 535 14.18 -12.14 -2.16
N ARG A 536 14.53 -11.07 -1.44
CA ARG A 536 14.77 -9.74 -1.99
C ARG A 536 16.24 -9.35 -1.85
N ASN A 537 16.75 -8.62 -2.85
CA ASN A 537 18.07 -7.98 -2.82
C ASN A 537 17.98 -6.46 -2.84
N THR A 538 16.80 -5.93 -3.09
CA THR A 538 16.50 -4.50 -3.17
C THR A 538 15.32 -4.16 -2.27
N PHE A 539 15.12 -2.90 -1.94
CA PHE A 539 13.94 -2.40 -1.24
C PHE A 539 12.72 -2.48 -2.17
N THR A 540 12.80 -1.83 -3.34
CA THR A 540 11.80 -1.93 -4.41
C THR A 540 11.92 -3.30 -5.09
N PRO A 541 10.82 -3.98 -5.45
CA PRO A 541 10.90 -5.19 -6.26
C PRO A 541 11.75 -4.95 -7.51
N GLY A 542 12.72 -5.81 -7.77
CA GLY A 542 13.60 -5.64 -8.94
C GLY A 542 12.85 -5.59 -10.28
N TYR A 543 11.66 -6.15 -10.32
CA TYR A 543 10.74 -6.17 -11.47
C TYR A 543 9.62 -5.11 -11.40
N PHE A 544 9.70 -4.18 -10.44
CA PHE A 544 8.66 -3.17 -10.19
C PHE A 544 8.32 -2.37 -11.44
N VAL A 545 9.36 -1.89 -12.13
CA VAL A 545 9.23 -1.23 -13.42
C VAL A 545 10.33 -1.71 -14.37
N SER A 546 10.12 -1.55 -15.67
CA SER A 546 11.13 -1.68 -16.70
C SER A 546 11.14 -0.46 -17.60
N LEU A 547 12.28 -0.16 -18.19
CA LEU A 547 12.42 0.96 -19.11
C LEU A 547 11.59 0.72 -20.38
N SER A 548 10.85 1.74 -20.83
CA SER A 548 10.07 1.68 -22.06
C SER A 548 10.91 1.92 -23.32
N LYS A 549 12.05 2.58 -23.17
CA LYS A 549 12.99 2.93 -24.26
C LYS A 549 14.44 2.80 -23.79
N ASP A 550 15.38 2.79 -24.74
CA ASP A 550 16.81 2.89 -24.44
C ASP A 550 17.07 4.19 -23.67
N THR A 551 17.66 4.07 -22.48
CA THR A 551 17.87 5.18 -21.55
C THR A 551 19.34 5.24 -21.16
N THR A 552 19.95 6.42 -21.27
CA THR A 552 21.35 6.66 -20.89
C THR A 552 21.39 7.54 -19.65
N ILE A 553 22.05 7.05 -18.60
CA ILE A 553 22.32 7.79 -17.37
C ILE A 553 23.80 7.72 -16.99
N GLN A 554 24.21 8.51 -16.03
CA GLN A 554 25.55 8.45 -15.46
C GLN A 554 25.63 7.38 -14.35
N ILE A 555 26.54 6.43 -14.51
CA ILE A 555 26.98 5.52 -13.45
C ILE A 555 28.42 5.89 -13.09
N ASN A 556 28.60 6.48 -11.92
CA ASN A 556 29.92 6.97 -11.45
C ASN A 556 30.64 7.84 -12.48
N GLY A 557 29.93 8.80 -13.08
CA GLY A 557 30.48 9.73 -14.06
C GLY A 557 30.75 9.10 -15.44
N THR A 558 30.22 7.90 -15.71
CA THR A 558 30.34 7.22 -16.99
C THR A 558 28.97 7.02 -17.63
N ASP A 559 28.79 7.49 -18.86
CA ASP A 559 27.57 7.27 -19.64
C ASP A 559 27.31 5.76 -19.79
N THR A 560 26.16 5.33 -19.29
CA THR A 560 25.73 3.94 -19.34
C THR A 560 24.36 3.86 -19.96
N THR A 561 24.23 3.16 -21.07
CA THR A 561 22.95 2.97 -21.75
C THR A 561 22.34 1.63 -21.35
N PHE A 562 21.10 1.69 -20.89
CA PHE A 562 20.25 0.54 -20.59
C PHE A 562 19.21 0.38 -21.70
N PRO A 563 19.10 -0.80 -22.34
CA PRO A 563 18.10 -1.05 -23.38
C PRO A 563 16.67 -0.98 -22.86
N ALA A 564 15.71 -0.71 -23.74
CA ALA A 564 14.29 -0.90 -23.46
C ALA A 564 14.03 -2.31 -22.90
N GLY A 565 13.16 -2.40 -21.89
CA GLY A 565 12.87 -3.65 -21.17
C GLY A 565 13.85 -3.99 -20.05
N THR A 566 14.90 -3.18 -19.79
CA THR A 566 15.77 -3.36 -18.62
C THR A 566 14.94 -3.14 -17.35
N TYR A 567 14.96 -4.08 -16.43
CA TYR A 567 14.26 -3.99 -15.16
C TYR A 567 15.01 -3.13 -14.13
N TYR A 568 14.27 -2.53 -13.25
CA TYR A 568 14.75 -1.68 -12.15
C TYR A 568 15.91 -2.32 -11.37
N GLY A 569 15.76 -3.56 -10.93
CA GLY A 569 16.77 -4.29 -10.17
C GLY A 569 18.08 -4.53 -10.92
N GLU A 570 18.05 -4.61 -12.26
CA GLU A 570 19.26 -4.76 -13.08
C GLU A 570 20.10 -3.47 -13.03
N ILE A 571 19.44 -2.31 -12.96
CA ILE A 571 20.11 -1.01 -12.84
C ILE A 571 20.68 -0.84 -11.43
N VAL A 572 19.91 -1.18 -10.39
CA VAL A 572 20.40 -1.21 -8.98
C VAL A 572 21.67 -2.06 -8.88
N GLN A 573 21.64 -3.28 -9.43
CA GLN A 573 22.80 -4.18 -9.41
C GLN A 573 23.99 -3.59 -10.16
N LYS A 574 23.74 -2.94 -11.30
CA LYS A 574 24.79 -2.30 -12.09
C LYS A 574 25.51 -1.20 -11.33
N GLN A 575 24.76 -0.39 -10.55
CA GLN A 575 25.36 0.64 -9.68
C GLN A 575 26.24 0.01 -8.61
N ILE A 576 25.71 -0.98 -7.88
CA ILE A 576 26.44 -1.68 -6.81
C ILE A 576 27.73 -2.34 -7.34
N ASP A 577 27.65 -2.95 -8.51
CA ASP A 577 28.82 -3.56 -9.17
C ASP A 577 29.88 -2.50 -9.56
N ALA A 578 29.44 -1.33 -10.02
CA ALA A 578 30.34 -0.24 -10.39
C ALA A 578 31.06 0.36 -9.17
N ASP A 579 30.43 0.36 -8.00
CA ASP A 579 31.03 0.79 -6.74
C ASP A 579 31.93 -0.29 -6.12
N GLY A 580 31.87 -1.52 -6.62
CA GLY A 580 32.66 -2.65 -6.11
C GLY A 580 32.27 -3.08 -4.70
N VAL A 581 31.08 -2.71 -4.24
CA VAL A 581 30.56 -3.01 -2.90
C VAL A 581 29.86 -4.35 -2.87
N LYS A 582 30.13 -5.15 -1.85
CA LYS A 582 29.39 -6.37 -1.57
C LYS A 582 28.45 -6.11 -0.40
N ILE A 583 27.15 -6.16 -0.67
CA ILE A 583 26.11 -5.86 0.34
C ILE A 583 25.39 -7.09 0.88
N LEU A 584 25.36 -8.19 0.14
CA LEU A 584 24.70 -9.43 0.51
C LEU A 584 25.53 -10.64 0.11
N SER A 585 25.31 -11.78 0.77
CA SER A 585 25.96 -13.04 0.41
C SER A 585 25.55 -13.50 -0.99
N LEU A 586 26.52 -13.75 -1.87
CA LEU A 586 26.31 -14.23 -3.25
C LEU A 586 25.65 -15.62 -3.36
N ILE A 587 25.52 -16.35 -2.24
CA ILE A 587 25.01 -17.74 -2.26
C ILE A 587 23.54 -17.82 -2.67
N HIS A 588 22.81 -16.70 -2.70
CA HIS A 588 21.35 -16.67 -2.86
C HIS A 588 20.83 -15.61 -3.84
N ILE A 589 21.66 -15.13 -4.75
CA ILE A 589 21.28 -14.15 -5.77
C ILE A 589 20.96 -14.85 -7.08
N SER A 590 19.85 -15.54 -7.12
CA SER A 590 19.04 -15.56 -8.32
C SER A 590 17.75 -14.82 -7.94
N GLU A 591 17.73 -13.49 -8.10
CA GLU A 591 16.43 -12.84 -8.15
C GLU A 591 15.59 -13.57 -9.19
N PRO A 592 14.28 -13.76 -8.94
CA PRO A 592 13.39 -14.49 -9.83
C PRO A 592 13.12 -13.79 -11.18
N THR A 593 13.96 -12.84 -11.61
CA THR A 593 13.95 -12.29 -12.96
C THR A 593 14.02 -13.38 -14.05
N ARG A 594 14.49 -14.59 -13.71
CA ARG A 594 14.40 -15.75 -14.60
C ARG A 594 13.05 -16.46 -14.57
N HIS A 595 12.26 -16.36 -13.50
CA HIS A 595 10.96 -17.03 -13.45
C HIS A 595 9.84 -16.26 -14.16
N LEU A 596 9.98 -14.95 -14.33
CA LEU A 596 9.09 -14.16 -15.19
C LEU A 596 9.35 -14.37 -16.70
N ARG A 597 10.46 -14.99 -17.08
CA ARG A 597 10.74 -15.39 -18.48
C ARG A 597 10.35 -16.84 -18.81
N ILE A 598 9.87 -17.62 -17.86
CA ILE A 598 9.54 -19.05 -18.04
C ILE A 598 8.13 -19.35 -17.54
N SER A 599 7.20 -18.43 -17.68
CA SER A 599 5.77 -18.81 -17.59
C SER A 599 4.89 -17.73 -18.14
#